data_44f72db7f2a9f6121e2f01c9e4164aa7
#
_entry.id   44f72db7f2a9f6121e2f01c9e4164aa7
#
_cell.length_a   1.000
_cell.length_b   1.000
_cell.length_c   1.000
_cell.angle_alpha   90.00
_cell.angle_beta   90.00
_cell.angle_gamma   90.00
#
_symmetry.space_group_name_H-M   'P 1'
#
loop_
_entity.id
_entity.type
_entity.pdbx_description
1 polymer ?
#
loop_
_entity_poly.entity_id
_entity_poly.type
_entity_poly.pdbx_seq_one_letter_code
_entity_poly.pdbx_strand_id
1 'polypeptide(L)'
;RMLVTFFATHLAKYGQVDAENEWLKAAREKHFAFTEDSWWLPSSESEYEKGLELIRKYDAALAQGKAVFNMRSDDLYNLFTFILSNQFLDQPMGLLVQATESVPYTELDDRIYYTQGVILVLRDFMGTLVELYPVIRSKGGDENIKIAFHEMERICTFDPLVVLRGRHDSVMADHRGKMASYLISIRERLNDAAQSIRR
;
A
#
# COMPACT_ATOMS: atom_id res chain seq x y z
N ARG A 1 -2.97 -4.91 -6.25
CA ARG A 1 -3.73 -4.17 -7.26
C ARG A 1 -3.16 -2.76 -7.48
N MET A 2 -3.11 -1.91 -6.44
CA MET A 2 -2.72 -0.49 -6.56
C MET A 2 -1.32 -0.30 -7.15
N LEU A 3 -0.30 -1.02 -6.67
CA LEU A 3 1.06 -0.96 -7.22
C LEU A 3 1.11 -1.38 -8.69
N VAL A 4 0.45 -2.47 -9.05
CA VAL A 4 0.39 -2.91 -10.47
C VAL A 4 -0.33 -1.87 -11.32
N THR A 5 -1.36 -1.21 -10.81
CA THR A 5 -2.02 -0.10 -11.50
C THR A 5 -1.06 1.06 -11.72
N PHE A 6 -0.29 1.46 -10.69
CA PHE A 6 0.72 2.50 -10.84
C PHE A 6 1.74 2.16 -11.94
N PHE A 7 2.32 0.97 -11.87
CA PHE A 7 3.31 0.53 -12.86
C PHE A 7 2.74 0.46 -14.27
N ALA A 8 1.58 -0.17 -14.43
CA ALA A 8 0.96 -0.37 -15.74
C ALA A 8 0.31 0.89 -16.34
N THR A 9 0.08 1.94 -15.56
CA THR A 9 -0.51 3.20 -16.07
C THR A 9 0.48 4.34 -16.08
N HIS A 10 1.09 4.62 -14.94
CA HIS A 10 1.95 5.79 -14.81
C HIS A 10 3.29 5.61 -15.52
N LEU A 11 3.99 4.53 -15.25
CA LEU A 11 5.28 4.25 -15.90
C LEU A 11 5.11 3.92 -17.40
N ALA A 12 4.03 3.26 -17.78
CA ALA A 12 3.71 2.96 -19.17
C ALA A 12 3.51 4.22 -20.01
N LYS A 13 2.92 5.27 -19.45
CA LYS A 13 2.74 6.57 -20.12
C LYS A 13 4.05 7.21 -20.58
N TYR A 14 5.14 6.94 -19.86
CA TYR A 14 6.47 7.48 -20.16
C TYR A 14 7.37 6.47 -20.89
N GLY A 15 6.82 5.36 -21.38
CA GLY A 15 7.57 4.31 -22.06
C GLY A 15 8.56 3.53 -21.18
N GLN A 16 8.36 3.59 -19.88
CA GLN A 16 9.23 2.93 -18.89
C GLN A 16 8.80 1.50 -18.60
N VAL A 17 7.55 1.16 -18.92
CA VAL A 17 6.96 -0.17 -18.84
C VAL A 17 6.19 -0.44 -20.12
N ASP A 18 6.11 -1.68 -20.54
CA ASP A 18 5.33 -2.09 -21.71
C ASP A 18 3.84 -1.82 -21.50
N ALA A 19 3.31 -0.73 -22.08
CA ALA A 19 1.92 -0.30 -21.92
C ALA A 19 0.90 -1.35 -22.40
N GLU A 20 1.24 -2.07 -23.46
CA GLU A 20 0.38 -3.07 -24.10
C GLU A 20 0.72 -4.51 -23.65
N ASN A 21 1.53 -4.68 -22.60
CA ASN A 21 1.85 -6.00 -22.11
C ASN A 21 0.59 -6.72 -21.62
N GLU A 22 0.22 -7.78 -22.28
CA GLU A 22 -1.01 -8.54 -22.00
C GLU A 22 -1.05 -9.13 -20.60
N TRP A 23 0.09 -9.50 -20.02
CA TRP A 23 0.16 -10.04 -18.66
C TRP A 23 -0.10 -8.98 -17.60
N LEU A 24 0.52 -7.81 -17.73
CA LEU A 24 0.29 -6.69 -16.81
C LEU A 24 -1.15 -6.19 -16.90
N LYS A 25 -1.68 -6.10 -18.13
CA LYS A 25 -3.06 -5.70 -18.39
C LYS A 25 -4.05 -6.69 -17.76
N ALA A 26 -3.88 -7.98 -18.03
CA ALA A 26 -4.75 -9.01 -17.48
C ALA A 26 -4.66 -9.10 -15.95
N ALA A 27 -3.46 -8.99 -15.36
CA ALA A 27 -3.29 -8.96 -13.92
C ALA A 27 -4.05 -7.78 -13.30
N ARG A 28 -3.92 -6.57 -13.86
CA ARG A 28 -4.58 -5.36 -13.37
C ARG A 28 -6.09 -5.40 -13.52
N GLU A 29 -6.58 -5.68 -14.73
CA GLU A 29 -7.98 -5.46 -15.11
C GLU A 29 -8.89 -6.63 -14.76
N LYS A 30 -8.36 -7.86 -14.75
CA LYS A 30 -9.12 -9.06 -14.49
C LYS A 30 -8.89 -9.62 -13.10
N HIS A 31 -7.65 -9.90 -12.74
CA HIS A 31 -7.35 -10.69 -11.54
C HIS A 31 -7.24 -9.83 -10.27
N PHE A 32 -6.55 -8.69 -10.32
CA PHE A 32 -6.46 -7.79 -9.17
C PHE A 32 -7.61 -6.77 -9.08
N ALA A 33 -8.47 -6.69 -10.09
CA ALA A 33 -9.68 -5.88 -10.03
C ALA A 33 -10.83 -6.59 -9.30
N PHE A 34 -10.69 -7.88 -9.07
CA PHE A 34 -11.70 -8.69 -8.39
C PHE A 34 -11.83 -8.23 -6.92
N THR A 35 -13.02 -7.73 -6.58
CA THR A 35 -13.32 -7.14 -5.26
C THR A 35 -14.52 -7.79 -4.59
N GLU A 36 -14.97 -8.96 -5.05
CA GLU A 36 -16.18 -9.55 -4.52
C GLU A 36 -15.93 -10.29 -3.21
N ASP A 37 -16.62 -9.82 -2.19
CA ASP A 37 -16.78 -10.44 -0.87
C ASP A 37 -17.91 -11.47 -0.91
N SER A 38 -17.91 -12.34 -1.93
CA SER A 38 -18.94 -13.36 -2.06
C SER A 38 -18.53 -14.62 -1.29
N TRP A 39 -19.20 -14.88 -0.18
CA TRP A 39 -18.98 -16.09 0.61
C TRP A 39 -19.54 -17.37 -0.04
N TRP A 40 -20.19 -17.28 -1.20
CA TRP A 40 -20.76 -18.39 -1.99
C TRP A 40 -19.98 -18.76 -3.22
N LEU A 41 -19.01 -17.95 -3.67
CA LEU A 41 -18.25 -18.19 -4.88
C LEU A 41 -16.78 -18.54 -4.56
N PRO A 42 -16.03 -19.12 -5.52
CA PRO A 42 -14.60 -19.41 -5.33
C PRO A 42 -13.88 -18.17 -4.81
N SER A 43 -13.05 -18.38 -3.81
CA SER A 43 -12.35 -17.31 -3.11
C SER A 43 -11.61 -16.39 -4.08
N SER A 44 -11.60 -15.10 -3.80
CA SER A 44 -10.79 -14.10 -4.50
C SER A 44 -9.29 -14.46 -4.52
N GLU A 45 -8.86 -15.34 -3.61
CA GLU A 45 -7.50 -15.87 -3.52
C GLU A 45 -7.05 -16.54 -4.82
N SER A 46 -7.88 -17.37 -5.44
CA SER A 46 -7.54 -18.02 -6.71
C SER A 46 -7.34 -17.03 -7.87
N GLU A 47 -8.06 -15.92 -7.86
CA GLU A 47 -7.87 -14.85 -8.85
C GLU A 47 -6.59 -14.05 -8.57
N TYR A 48 -6.28 -13.79 -7.31
CA TYR A 48 -5.01 -13.15 -6.93
C TYR A 48 -3.80 -14.03 -7.26
N GLU A 49 -3.88 -15.35 -7.08
CA GLU A 49 -2.83 -16.28 -7.49
C GLU A 49 -2.58 -16.24 -9.01
N LYS A 50 -3.64 -16.25 -9.83
CA LYS A 50 -3.53 -16.08 -11.28
C LYS A 50 -2.89 -14.73 -11.65
N GLY A 51 -3.25 -13.66 -10.96
CA GLY A 51 -2.63 -12.35 -11.13
C GLY A 51 -1.14 -12.37 -10.82
N LEU A 52 -0.73 -13.04 -9.73
CA LEU A 52 0.67 -13.21 -9.36
C LEU A 52 1.45 -14.05 -10.38
N GLU A 53 0.84 -15.11 -10.95
CA GLU A 53 1.46 -15.88 -12.01
C GLU A 53 1.75 -15.03 -13.25
N LEU A 54 0.85 -14.12 -13.61
CA LEU A 54 1.04 -13.20 -14.72
C LEU A 54 2.20 -12.22 -14.45
N ILE A 55 2.29 -11.70 -13.23
CA ILE A 55 3.43 -10.86 -12.82
C ILE A 55 4.74 -11.65 -12.89
N ARG A 56 4.77 -12.91 -12.44
CA ARG A 56 5.96 -13.77 -12.56
C ARG A 56 6.36 -14.03 -14.02
N LYS A 57 5.40 -14.18 -14.94
CA LYS A 57 5.68 -14.30 -16.38
C LYS A 57 6.30 -13.02 -16.93
N TYR A 58 5.78 -11.86 -16.51
CA TYR A 58 6.36 -10.58 -16.90
C TYR A 58 7.78 -10.42 -16.35
N ASP A 59 8.02 -10.76 -15.09
CA ASP A 59 9.35 -10.73 -14.45
C ASP A 59 10.34 -11.66 -15.20
N ALA A 60 9.92 -12.86 -15.53
CA ALA A 60 10.73 -13.77 -16.33
C ALA A 60 11.05 -13.22 -17.73
N ALA A 61 10.13 -12.48 -18.36
CA ALA A 61 10.35 -11.82 -19.63
C ALA A 61 11.34 -10.63 -19.49
N LEU A 62 11.28 -9.89 -18.37
CA LEU A 62 12.28 -8.85 -18.03
C LEU A 62 13.68 -9.46 -17.93
N ALA A 63 13.83 -10.56 -17.20
CA ALA A 63 15.11 -11.26 -17.06
C ALA A 63 15.69 -11.74 -18.40
N GLN A 64 14.82 -12.00 -19.39
CA GLN A 64 15.22 -12.40 -20.76
C GLN A 64 15.39 -11.21 -21.71
N GLY A 65 15.23 -9.97 -21.25
CA GLY A 65 15.25 -8.79 -22.11
C GLY A 65 14.10 -8.67 -23.11
N LYS A 66 13.00 -9.40 -22.88
CA LYS A 66 11.80 -9.43 -23.73
C LYS A 66 10.69 -8.48 -23.25
N ALA A 67 10.89 -7.81 -22.14
CA ALA A 67 9.98 -6.84 -21.58
C ALA A 67 10.76 -5.63 -21.07
N VAL A 68 10.09 -4.51 -20.86
CA VAL A 68 10.72 -3.24 -20.40
C VAL A 68 10.16 -2.85 -19.04
N PHE A 69 11.06 -2.68 -18.08
CA PHE A 69 10.76 -2.04 -16.80
C PHE A 69 11.95 -1.13 -16.43
N ASN A 70 11.74 0.17 -16.53
CA ASN A 70 12.78 1.13 -16.25
C ASN A 70 12.21 2.28 -15.40
N MET A 71 12.36 2.18 -14.10
CA MET A 71 11.94 3.24 -13.17
C MET A 71 13.11 4.20 -12.95
N ARG A 72 12.87 5.48 -13.21
CA ARG A 72 13.87 6.55 -13.06
C ARG A 72 13.81 7.12 -11.64
N SER A 73 14.89 7.76 -11.21
CA SER A 73 14.94 8.38 -9.88
C SER A 73 13.95 9.54 -9.71
N ASP A 74 13.63 10.25 -10.81
CA ASP A 74 12.60 11.30 -10.81
C ASP A 74 11.17 10.76 -10.65
N ASP A 75 10.93 9.48 -10.95
CA ASP A 75 9.64 8.83 -10.72
C ASP A 75 9.38 8.50 -9.25
N LEU A 76 10.41 8.53 -8.41
CA LEU A 76 10.24 8.29 -6.97
C LEU A 76 9.26 9.28 -6.35
N TYR A 77 9.37 10.56 -6.71
CA TYR A 77 8.41 11.57 -6.23
C TYR A 77 6.98 11.24 -6.65
N ASN A 78 6.78 10.83 -7.91
CA ASN A 78 5.47 10.44 -8.42
C ASN A 78 4.93 9.20 -7.71
N LEU A 79 5.80 8.22 -7.43
CA LEU A 79 5.46 7.03 -6.68
C LEU A 79 5.03 7.36 -5.24
N PHE A 80 5.80 8.21 -4.53
CA PHE A 80 5.41 8.67 -3.20
C PHE A 80 4.07 9.43 -3.23
N THR A 81 3.86 10.29 -4.23
CA THR A 81 2.58 11.01 -4.41
C THR A 81 1.43 10.03 -4.63
N PHE A 82 1.65 8.97 -5.39
CA PHE A 82 0.65 7.92 -5.58
C PHE A 82 0.35 7.16 -4.28
N ILE A 83 1.37 6.78 -3.51
CA ILE A 83 1.21 6.12 -2.21
C ILE A 83 0.41 7.00 -1.24
N LEU A 84 0.67 8.31 -1.25
CA LEU A 84 -0.02 9.30 -0.39
C LEU A 84 -1.42 9.68 -0.90
N SER A 85 -1.81 9.23 -2.10
CA SER A 85 -3.09 9.59 -2.72
C SER A 85 -4.26 8.81 -2.15
N ASN A 86 -5.47 9.27 -2.52
CA ASN A 86 -6.75 8.63 -2.21
C ASN A 86 -6.84 7.15 -2.61
N GLN A 87 -6.00 6.73 -3.53
CA GLN A 87 -6.02 5.35 -4.04
C GLN A 87 -5.22 4.37 -3.17
N PHE A 88 -4.40 4.84 -2.22
CA PHE A 88 -3.57 3.97 -1.40
C PHE A 88 -3.76 4.24 0.11
N LEU A 89 -3.10 5.24 0.70
CA LEU A 89 -3.15 5.50 2.14
C LEU A 89 -4.44 6.20 2.60
N ASP A 90 -5.08 7.00 1.77
CA ASP A 90 -6.30 7.70 2.16
C ASP A 90 -7.49 6.74 2.33
N GLN A 91 -7.50 5.58 1.67
CA GLN A 91 -8.58 4.61 1.85
C GLN A 91 -8.58 4.01 3.27
N PRO A 92 -7.50 3.38 3.78
CA PRO A 92 -7.48 2.91 5.17
C PRO A 92 -7.62 4.06 6.18
N MET A 93 -7.08 5.25 5.88
CA MET A 93 -7.31 6.42 6.73
C MET A 93 -8.79 6.79 6.79
N GLY A 94 -9.49 6.84 5.66
CA GLY A 94 -10.93 7.10 5.62
C GLY A 94 -11.73 6.09 6.44
N LEU A 95 -11.39 4.81 6.34
CA LEU A 95 -12.06 3.73 7.08
C LEU A 95 -11.86 3.84 8.61
N LEU A 96 -10.70 4.32 9.06
CA LEU A 96 -10.39 4.41 10.50
C LEU A 96 -10.66 5.80 11.09
N VAL A 97 -10.38 6.88 10.36
CA VAL A 97 -10.50 8.26 10.88
C VAL A 97 -11.93 8.78 10.72
N GLN A 98 -12.54 8.55 9.55
CA GLN A 98 -13.88 9.06 9.25
C GLN A 98 -15.00 8.17 9.80
N ALA A 99 -14.67 7.02 10.38
CA ALA A 99 -15.66 6.15 10.96
C ALA A 99 -16.39 6.87 12.09
N THR A 100 -17.63 7.24 11.82
CA THR A 100 -18.54 7.85 12.79
C THR A 100 -18.87 6.86 13.91
N GLU A 101 -19.49 7.35 14.99
CA GLU A 101 -19.86 6.54 16.15
C GLU A 101 -20.80 5.35 15.84
N SER A 102 -21.36 5.29 14.64
CA SER A 102 -22.34 4.30 14.19
C SER A 102 -21.77 3.00 13.61
N VAL A 103 -20.44 2.83 13.52
CA VAL A 103 -19.85 1.62 12.93
C VAL A 103 -20.00 0.42 13.87
N PRO A 104 -20.59 -0.69 13.42
CA PRO A 104 -20.67 -1.91 14.21
C PRO A 104 -19.27 -2.45 14.58
N TYR A 105 -19.14 -3.10 15.73
CA TYR A 105 -17.87 -3.66 16.18
C TYR A 105 -17.29 -4.69 15.20
N THR A 106 -18.14 -5.48 14.55
CA THR A 106 -17.75 -6.47 13.53
C THR A 106 -17.09 -5.83 12.32
N GLU A 107 -17.58 -4.68 11.88
CA GLU A 107 -16.96 -3.94 10.77
C GLU A 107 -15.65 -3.23 11.17
N LEU A 108 -15.49 -2.91 12.45
CA LEU A 108 -14.26 -2.29 12.94
C LEU A 108 -13.08 -3.27 12.87
N ASP A 109 -13.33 -4.52 13.18
CA ASP A 109 -12.35 -5.60 13.08
C ASP A 109 -11.84 -5.74 11.64
N ASP A 110 -12.77 -5.88 10.70
CA ASP A 110 -12.45 -5.96 9.26
C ASP A 110 -11.64 -4.75 8.78
N ARG A 111 -11.97 -3.55 9.23
CA ARG A 111 -11.24 -2.31 8.85
C ARG A 111 -9.82 -2.29 9.39
N ILE A 112 -9.60 -2.80 10.59
CA ILE A 112 -8.26 -2.92 11.18
C ILE A 112 -7.43 -3.92 10.40
N TYR A 113 -7.93 -5.12 10.15
CA TYR A 113 -7.21 -6.15 9.39
C TYR A 113 -6.98 -5.75 7.94
N TYR A 114 -7.94 -5.08 7.31
CA TYR A 114 -7.73 -4.49 5.99
C TYR A 114 -6.55 -3.48 5.99
N THR A 115 -6.53 -2.59 6.99
CA THR A 115 -5.46 -1.61 7.16
C THR A 115 -4.10 -2.28 7.36
N GLN A 116 -4.03 -3.33 8.19
CA GLN A 116 -2.82 -4.12 8.39
C GLN A 116 -2.32 -4.72 7.08
N GLY A 117 -3.20 -5.31 6.28
CA GLY A 117 -2.85 -5.88 4.98
C GLY A 117 -2.26 -4.84 4.02
N VAL A 118 -2.86 -3.64 3.97
CA VAL A 118 -2.34 -2.54 3.14
C VAL A 118 -0.96 -2.09 3.63
N ILE A 119 -0.78 -1.91 4.93
CA ILE A 119 0.48 -1.43 5.51
C ILE A 119 1.58 -2.48 5.44
N LEU A 120 1.26 -3.76 5.55
CA LEU A 120 2.21 -4.85 5.36
C LEU A 120 2.85 -4.80 3.97
N VAL A 121 2.01 -4.70 2.94
CA VAL A 121 2.47 -4.57 1.55
C VAL A 121 3.28 -3.28 1.36
N LEU A 122 2.83 -2.17 1.93
CA LEU A 122 3.53 -0.89 1.85
C LEU A 122 4.91 -0.97 2.51
N ARG A 123 5.01 -1.57 3.69
CA ARG A 123 6.27 -1.75 4.42
C ARG A 123 7.30 -2.53 3.59
N ASP A 124 6.90 -3.66 3.05
CA ASP A 124 7.80 -4.53 2.28
C ASP A 124 8.22 -3.86 0.95
N PHE A 125 7.28 -3.17 0.31
CA PHE A 125 7.56 -2.40 -0.89
C PHE A 125 8.52 -1.22 -0.62
N MET A 126 8.27 -0.45 0.42
CA MET A 126 9.13 0.66 0.83
C MET A 126 10.52 0.18 1.25
N GLY A 127 10.62 -0.99 1.90
CA GLY A 127 11.90 -1.63 2.23
C GLY A 127 12.74 -1.84 0.97
N THR A 128 12.15 -2.48 -0.04
CA THR A 128 12.80 -2.69 -1.34
C THR A 128 13.21 -1.37 -2.03
N LEU A 129 12.32 -0.36 -2.00
CA LEU A 129 12.64 0.94 -2.60
C LEU A 129 13.82 1.64 -1.92
N VAL A 130 13.87 1.61 -0.60
CA VAL A 130 14.95 2.23 0.19
C VAL A 130 16.30 1.54 -0.05
N GLU A 131 16.29 0.23 -0.29
CA GLU A 131 17.49 -0.53 -0.68
C GLU A 131 17.95 -0.18 -2.10
N LEU A 132 17.02 -0.14 -3.06
CA LEU A 132 17.32 0.16 -4.46
C LEU A 132 17.71 1.63 -4.70
N TYR A 133 17.14 2.55 -3.92
CA TYR A 133 17.31 3.99 -4.09
C TYR A 133 17.79 4.67 -2.80
N PRO A 134 19.11 4.64 -2.50
CA PRO A 134 19.67 5.27 -1.29
C PRO A 134 19.34 6.77 -1.17
N VAL A 135 18.99 7.42 -2.27
CA VAL A 135 18.55 8.82 -2.30
C VAL A 135 17.31 9.07 -1.42
N ILE A 136 16.48 8.07 -1.22
CA ILE A 136 15.31 8.15 -0.33
C ILE A 136 15.75 8.46 1.10
N ARG A 137 16.80 7.83 1.60
CA ARG A 137 17.35 8.12 2.93
C ARG A 137 18.16 9.42 2.95
N SER A 138 19.03 9.62 1.96
CA SER A 138 19.95 10.76 1.97
C SER A 138 19.23 12.10 1.77
N LYS A 139 18.20 12.16 0.95
CA LYS A 139 17.37 13.36 0.74
C LYS A 139 16.08 13.35 1.59
N GLY A 140 15.39 12.24 1.68
CA GLY A 140 14.10 12.11 2.39
C GLY A 140 14.21 12.22 3.91
N GLY A 141 15.45 12.14 4.44
CA GLY A 141 15.72 12.14 5.87
C GLY A 141 15.63 10.73 6.46
N ASP A 142 16.78 10.17 6.83
CA ASP A 142 16.87 8.82 7.39
C ASP A 142 15.96 8.64 8.62
N GLU A 143 15.82 9.69 9.42
CA GLU A 143 14.96 9.68 10.61
C GLU A 143 13.46 9.59 10.25
N ASN A 144 12.99 10.33 9.25
CA ASN A 144 11.61 10.24 8.78
C ASN A 144 11.29 8.83 8.27
N ILE A 145 12.21 8.24 7.52
CA ILE A 145 12.06 6.88 7.01
C ILE A 145 12.03 5.86 8.16
N LYS A 146 12.93 5.97 9.14
CA LYS A 146 12.94 5.10 10.33
C LYS A 146 11.65 5.17 11.14
N ILE A 147 11.15 6.39 11.39
CA ILE A 147 9.89 6.58 12.11
C ILE A 147 8.73 5.96 11.31
N ALA A 148 8.66 6.20 10.00
CA ALA A 148 7.62 5.61 9.16
C ALA A 148 7.63 4.06 9.25
N PHE A 149 8.80 3.43 9.13
CA PHE A 149 8.93 1.98 9.27
C PHE A 149 8.55 1.48 10.67
N HIS A 150 8.93 2.20 11.71
CA HIS A 150 8.56 1.85 13.08
C HIS A 150 7.05 1.87 13.28
N GLU A 151 6.36 2.90 12.76
CA GLU A 151 4.90 2.97 12.86
C GLU A 151 4.21 1.91 11.97
N MET A 152 4.76 1.60 10.79
CA MET A 152 4.27 0.50 9.95
C MET A 152 4.39 -0.84 10.71
N GLU A 153 5.51 -1.10 11.37
CA GLU A 153 5.70 -2.32 12.16
C GLU A 153 4.70 -2.43 13.30
N ARG A 154 4.41 -1.32 13.99
CA ARG A 154 3.39 -1.28 15.05
C ARG A 154 2.00 -1.64 14.53
N ILE A 155 1.65 -1.23 13.31
CA ILE A 155 0.39 -1.63 12.68
C ILE A 155 0.43 -3.11 12.32
N CYS A 156 1.51 -3.58 11.70
CA CYS A 156 1.64 -4.97 11.25
C CYS A 156 1.64 -5.99 12.40
N THR A 157 2.18 -5.62 13.56
CA THR A 157 2.25 -6.48 14.75
C THR A 157 1.08 -6.30 15.71
N PHE A 158 0.11 -5.45 15.37
CA PHE A 158 -1.05 -5.21 16.20
C PHE A 158 -2.01 -6.41 16.14
N ASP A 159 -2.08 -7.18 17.22
CA ASP A 159 -2.88 -8.40 17.31
C ASP A 159 -3.66 -8.42 18.66
N PRO A 160 -4.73 -7.65 18.80
CA PRO A 160 -5.54 -7.64 19.99
C PRO A 160 -6.48 -8.85 20.02
N LEU A 161 -6.62 -9.50 21.17
CA LEU A 161 -7.61 -10.58 21.36
C LEU A 161 -9.05 -10.15 21.06
N VAL A 162 -9.37 -8.88 21.29
CA VAL A 162 -10.65 -8.26 20.99
C VAL A 162 -10.42 -6.82 20.55
N VAL A 163 -11.00 -6.44 19.43
CA VAL A 163 -10.98 -5.05 18.98
C VAL A 163 -11.94 -4.22 19.81
N LEU A 164 -11.41 -3.25 20.53
CA LEU A 164 -12.19 -2.37 21.40
C LEU A 164 -12.29 -0.97 20.79
N ARG A 165 -13.44 -0.36 20.96
CA ARG A 165 -13.72 1.03 20.62
C ARG A 165 -13.91 1.83 21.91
N GLY A 166 -12.81 2.32 22.46
CA GLY A 166 -12.86 3.27 23.58
C GLY A 166 -13.35 4.63 23.10
N ARG A 167 -14.08 5.35 23.98
CA ARG A 167 -14.30 6.78 23.82
C ARG A 167 -13.09 7.53 24.40
N HIS A 168 -12.91 8.77 24.01
CA HIS A 168 -11.79 9.61 24.46
C HIS A 168 -11.64 9.69 26.00
N ASP A 169 -12.74 9.53 26.71
CA ASP A 169 -12.87 9.58 28.19
C ASP A 169 -13.13 8.19 28.82
N SER A 170 -12.98 7.12 28.04
CA SER A 170 -13.23 5.73 28.46
C SER A 170 -11.96 5.07 28.98
N VAL A 171 -12.11 4.20 29.98
CA VAL A 171 -11.04 3.28 30.43
C VAL A 171 -10.78 2.13 29.44
N MET A 172 -11.63 1.99 28.42
CA MET A 172 -11.43 0.99 27.36
C MET A 172 -10.43 1.49 26.33
N ALA A 173 -9.60 0.59 25.83
CA ALA A 173 -8.64 0.88 24.78
C ALA A 173 -9.35 1.33 23.49
N ASP A 174 -8.89 2.43 22.89
CA ASP A 174 -9.30 2.87 21.56
C ASP A 174 -8.32 2.34 20.52
N HIS A 175 -8.55 1.13 20.04
CA HIS A 175 -7.72 0.49 19.04
C HIS A 175 -7.78 1.21 17.69
N ARG A 176 -8.94 1.74 17.33
CA ARG A 176 -9.16 2.52 16.11
C ARG A 176 -8.36 3.81 16.13
N GLY A 177 -8.50 4.61 17.19
CA GLY A 177 -7.76 5.87 17.32
C GLY A 177 -6.26 5.67 17.35
N LYS A 178 -5.79 4.60 17.99
CA LYS A 178 -4.38 4.21 18.00
C LYS A 178 -3.86 3.88 16.59
N MET A 179 -4.59 3.05 15.84
CA MET A 179 -4.23 2.72 14.45
C MET A 179 -4.26 3.97 13.55
N ALA A 180 -5.29 4.81 13.70
CA ALA A 180 -5.40 6.07 12.96
C ALA A 180 -4.21 7.00 13.22
N SER A 181 -3.74 7.11 14.47
CA SER A 181 -2.58 7.94 14.82
C SER A 181 -1.29 7.45 14.14
N TYR A 182 -1.08 6.14 14.07
CA TYR A 182 0.05 5.57 13.34
C TYR A 182 -0.02 5.86 11.84
N LEU A 183 -1.20 5.71 11.22
CA LEU A 183 -1.39 6.02 9.80
C LEU A 183 -1.12 7.50 9.49
N ILE A 184 -1.58 8.42 10.35
CA ILE A 184 -1.32 9.85 10.22
C ILE A 184 0.19 10.11 10.27
N SER A 185 0.89 9.53 11.26
CA SER A 185 2.34 9.65 11.38
C SER A 185 3.06 9.10 10.15
N ILE A 186 2.72 7.91 9.67
CA ILE A 186 3.30 7.33 8.45
C ILE A 186 3.11 8.28 7.26
N ARG A 187 1.89 8.79 7.07
CA ARG A 187 1.58 9.72 5.97
C ARG A 187 2.41 10.99 6.02
N GLU A 188 2.52 11.62 7.17
CA GLU A 188 3.32 12.83 7.37
C GLU A 188 4.78 12.57 7.05
N ARG A 189 5.38 11.50 7.58
CA ARG A 189 6.79 11.16 7.35
C ARG A 189 7.08 10.84 5.88
N LEU A 190 6.20 10.10 5.22
CA LEU A 190 6.35 9.81 3.79
C LEU A 190 6.14 11.06 2.93
N ASN A 191 5.25 11.98 3.33
CA ASN A 191 5.08 13.26 2.63
C ASN A 191 6.34 14.13 2.76
N ASP A 192 6.93 14.23 3.95
CA ASP A 192 8.16 14.98 4.17
C ASP A 192 9.32 14.40 3.34
N ALA A 193 9.43 13.07 3.30
CA ALA A 193 10.39 12.39 2.45
C ALA A 193 10.17 12.70 0.96
N ALA A 194 8.92 12.66 0.49
CA ALA A 194 8.57 12.98 -0.90
C ALA A 194 8.96 14.41 -1.27
N GLN A 195 8.62 15.39 -0.42
CA GLN A 195 8.97 16.80 -0.66
C GLN A 195 10.49 17.04 -0.68
N SER A 196 11.23 16.30 0.12
CA SER A 196 12.70 16.40 0.15
C SER A 196 13.35 15.77 -1.07
N ILE A 197 12.81 14.67 -1.60
CA ILE A 197 13.28 14.02 -2.83
C ILE A 197 13.05 14.91 -4.06
N ARG A 198 11.96 15.69 -4.07
CA ARG A 198 11.62 16.61 -5.15
C ARG A 198 12.63 17.75 -5.32
N ARG A 199 13.30 18.16 -4.25
CA ARG A 199 14.34 19.22 -4.26
C ARG A 199 15.70 18.67 -4.73
#